data_c2fce1124990e1bdb6040006e5268ddd
#
_entry.id   c2fce1124990e1bdb6040006e5268ddd
#
_cell.length_a   1.000
_cell.length_b   1.000
_cell.length_c   1.000
_cell.angle_alpha   90.00
_cell.angle_beta   90.00
_cell.angle_gamma   90.00
#
_symmetry.space_group_name_H-M   'P 1'
#
loop_
_entity.id
_entity.type
_entity.pdbx_description
1 polymer ?
#
loop_
_entity_poly.entity_id
_entity_poly.type
_entity_poly.pdbx_seq_one_letter_code
_entity_poly.pdbx_strand_id
1 'polypeptide(L)'
;RRGSIEKGLEKYSILRTFQAVELSDICVLLLDAEEGITKQDCHVSEFILNEKKGLILVLNKFDQFKGEEKDQREDQLIRELRHKMDYIPWAPVVFTSALKQKNVFHVLDLASEIRKERAKKIPQSELTIWLSQVLRKHPPVGTRGKRRFSVLSVEQSDTNPPQFVFNCNWPEIMHFSYGRYLENELRNAFGFTGTALQLIFRKPHDEGARRPSVTKGRRRASSSDL
;
A
#
# COMPACT_ATOMS: atom_id res chain seq x y z
N ARG A 1 -17.38 -33.32 -11.91
CA ARG A 1 -16.50 -32.74 -12.96
C ARG A 1 -16.65 -31.22 -13.15
N ARG A 2 -17.88 -30.63 -13.09
CA ARG A 2 -18.05 -29.15 -13.19
C ARG A 2 -17.35 -28.40 -12.05
N GLY A 3 -17.56 -28.77 -10.80
CA GLY A 3 -16.90 -28.09 -9.65
C GLY A 3 -15.38 -28.22 -9.59
N SER A 4 -14.77 -29.21 -10.26
CA SER A 4 -13.31 -29.33 -10.40
C SER A 4 -12.75 -28.38 -11.47
N ILE A 5 -13.54 -28.12 -12.52
CA ILE A 5 -13.18 -27.15 -13.60
C ILE A 5 -13.32 -25.72 -13.10
N GLU A 6 -14.40 -25.40 -12.35
CA GLU A 6 -14.59 -24.10 -11.72
C GLU A 6 -13.47 -23.75 -10.74
N LYS A 7 -13.09 -24.67 -9.84
CA LYS A 7 -11.93 -24.49 -8.94
C LYS A 7 -10.60 -24.33 -9.68
N GLY A 8 -10.44 -24.95 -10.84
CA GLY A 8 -9.29 -24.77 -11.70
C GLY A 8 -9.24 -23.36 -12.32
N LEU A 9 -10.35 -22.89 -12.86
CA LEU A 9 -10.48 -21.56 -13.48
C LEU A 9 -10.28 -20.44 -12.45
N GLU A 10 -10.85 -20.57 -11.24
CA GLU A 10 -10.62 -19.61 -10.14
C GLU A 10 -9.13 -19.52 -9.76
N LYS A 11 -8.43 -20.65 -9.63
CA LYS A 11 -6.99 -20.65 -9.34
C LYS A 11 -6.18 -19.94 -10.43
N TYR A 12 -6.50 -20.16 -11.70
CA TYR A 12 -5.83 -19.48 -12.82
C TYR A 12 -6.13 -17.98 -12.83
N SER A 13 -7.35 -17.58 -12.50
CA SER A 13 -7.73 -16.17 -12.40
C SER A 13 -6.95 -15.46 -11.29
N ILE A 14 -6.85 -16.08 -10.11
CA ILE A 14 -6.09 -15.55 -8.96
C ILE A 14 -4.61 -15.41 -9.31
N LEU A 15 -4.00 -16.41 -9.95
CA LEU A 15 -2.59 -16.36 -10.36
C LEU A 15 -2.32 -15.22 -11.35
N ARG A 16 -3.23 -15.01 -12.32
CA ARG A 16 -3.11 -13.89 -13.27
C ARG A 16 -3.23 -12.55 -12.57
N THR A 17 -4.12 -12.43 -11.61
CA THR A 17 -4.28 -11.20 -10.80
C THR A 17 -2.98 -10.89 -10.06
N PHE A 18 -2.37 -11.86 -9.40
CA PHE A 18 -1.10 -11.67 -8.69
C PHE A 18 0.04 -11.30 -9.63
N GLN A 19 0.16 -11.97 -10.77
CA GLN A 19 1.15 -11.62 -11.79
C GLN A 19 0.96 -10.18 -12.32
N ALA A 20 -0.28 -9.76 -12.55
CA ALA A 20 -0.59 -8.40 -12.99
C ALA A 20 -0.18 -7.36 -11.93
N VAL A 21 -0.43 -7.65 -10.65
CA VAL A 21 0.01 -6.80 -9.54
C VAL A 21 1.54 -6.72 -9.48
N GLU A 22 2.25 -7.84 -9.55
CA GLU A 22 3.72 -7.87 -9.52
C GLU A 22 4.35 -7.02 -10.63
N LEU A 23 3.79 -7.07 -11.83
CA LEU A 23 4.29 -6.36 -13.01
C LEU A 23 3.90 -4.89 -13.07
N SER A 24 2.94 -4.43 -12.26
CA SER A 24 2.45 -3.06 -12.28
C SER A 24 3.17 -2.18 -11.26
N ASP A 25 3.18 -0.86 -11.48
CA ASP A 25 3.56 0.15 -10.49
C ASP A 25 2.36 0.66 -9.70
N ILE A 26 1.20 0.72 -10.38
CA ILE A 26 -0.06 1.22 -9.82
C ILE A 26 -1.17 0.26 -10.21
N CYS A 27 -1.96 -0.15 -9.24
CA CYS A 27 -3.11 -1.03 -9.41
C CYS A 27 -4.41 -0.22 -9.31
N VAL A 28 -5.35 -0.54 -10.17
CA VAL A 28 -6.74 -0.10 -10.06
C VAL A 28 -7.57 -1.30 -9.61
N LEU A 29 -8.05 -1.27 -8.38
CA LEU A 29 -8.95 -2.30 -7.86
C LEU A 29 -10.39 -1.89 -8.15
N LEU A 30 -11.00 -2.63 -9.09
CA LEU A 30 -12.37 -2.38 -9.53
C LEU A 30 -13.34 -3.16 -8.64
N LEU A 31 -14.22 -2.44 -7.96
CA LEU A 31 -15.23 -2.94 -7.04
C LEU A 31 -16.63 -2.73 -7.65
N ASP A 32 -17.55 -3.63 -7.39
CA ASP A 32 -18.93 -3.49 -7.79
C ASP A 32 -19.72 -2.71 -6.71
N ALA A 33 -20.25 -1.55 -7.07
CA ALA A 33 -20.99 -0.71 -6.12
C ALA A 33 -22.33 -1.33 -5.68
N GLU A 34 -22.90 -2.28 -6.47
CA GLU A 34 -24.11 -3.02 -6.12
C GLU A 34 -23.81 -4.13 -5.10
N GLU A 35 -22.78 -4.94 -5.35
CA GLU A 35 -22.37 -6.05 -4.49
C GLU A 35 -21.72 -5.54 -3.18
N GLY A 36 -21.01 -4.41 -3.23
CA GLY A 36 -20.21 -3.88 -2.13
C GLY A 36 -18.83 -4.51 -2.07
N ILE A 37 -18.17 -4.42 -0.89
CA ILE A 37 -16.80 -4.89 -0.71
C ILE A 37 -16.78 -6.34 -0.24
N THR A 38 -16.20 -7.22 -1.06
CA THR A 38 -16.10 -8.64 -0.80
C THR A 38 -14.82 -9.02 -0.03
N LYS A 39 -14.77 -10.24 0.52
CA LYS A 39 -13.54 -10.78 1.13
C LYS A 39 -12.41 -10.94 0.10
N GLN A 40 -12.75 -11.25 -1.15
CA GLN A 40 -11.77 -11.40 -2.22
C GLN A 40 -11.11 -10.05 -2.54
N ASP A 41 -11.88 -8.96 -2.56
CA ASP A 41 -11.34 -7.61 -2.75
C ASP A 41 -10.36 -7.22 -1.65
N CYS A 42 -10.67 -7.56 -0.39
CA CYS A 42 -9.76 -7.36 0.73
C CYS A 42 -8.44 -8.14 0.52
N HIS A 43 -8.50 -9.43 0.14
CA HIS A 43 -7.29 -10.22 -0.11
C HIS A 43 -6.44 -9.65 -1.25
N VAL A 44 -7.08 -9.20 -2.35
CA VAL A 44 -6.35 -8.57 -3.45
C VAL A 44 -5.71 -7.25 -3.01
N SER A 45 -6.42 -6.43 -2.25
CA SER A 45 -5.88 -5.16 -1.75
C SER A 45 -4.73 -5.36 -0.75
N GLU A 46 -4.80 -6.37 0.12
CA GLU A 46 -3.69 -6.77 0.99
C GLU A 46 -2.46 -7.20 0.19
N PHE A 47 -2.66 -7.97 -0.89
CA PHE A 47 -1.56 -8.37 -1.77
C PHE A 47 -0.92 -7.16 -2.45
N ILE A 48 -1.72 -6.21 -2.98
CA ILE A 48 -1.23 -4.95 -3.56
C ILE A 48 -0.40 -4.14 -2.54
N LEU A 49 -0.88 -4.07 -1.29
CA LEU A 49 -0.17 -3.40 -0.20
C LEU A 49 1.17 -4.10 0.12
N ASN A 50 1.19 -5.43 0.18
CA ASN A 50 2.39 -6.21 0.45
C ASN A 50 3.45 -6.03 -0.64
N GLU A 51 3.02 -5.95 -1.91
CA GLU A 51 3.88 -5.65 -3.06
C GLU A 51 4.26 -4.16 -3.17
N LYS A 52 3.83 -3.31 -2.22
CA LYS A 52 4.15 -1.88 -2.16
C LYS A 52 3.78 -1.11 -3.43
N LYS A 53 2.69 -1.51 -4.08
CA LYS A 53 2.19 -0.84 -5.29
C LYS A 53 1.38 0.40 -4.95
N GLY A 54 1.19 1.29 -5.94
CA GLY A 54 0.15 2.31 -5.87
C GLY A 54 -1.24 1.68 -5.99
N LEU A 55 -2.26 2.29 -5.41
CA LEU A 55 -3.61 1.74 -5.40
C LEU A 55 -4.66 2.83 -5.57
N ILE A 56 -5.61 2.58 -6.49
CA ILE A 56 -6.85 3.32 -6.64
C ILE A 56 -8.01 2.35 -6.44
N LEU A 57 -8.96 2.70 -5.58
CA LEU A 57 -10.20 1.95 -5.38
C LEU A 57 -11.29 2.55 -6.27
N VAL A 58 -11.86 1.77 -7.16
CA VAL A 58 -12.87 2.22 -8.13
C VAL A 58 -14.18 1.47 -7.87
N LEU A 59 -15.19 2.19 -7.39
CA LEU A 59 -16.55 1.69 -7.21
C LEU A 59 -17.34 1.93 -8.51
N ASN A 60 -17.44 0.89 -9.32
CA ASN A 60 -18.10 0.93 -10.63
C ASN A 60 -19.59 0.56 -10.53
N LYS A 61 -20.32 0.77 -11.63
CA LYS A 61 -21.78 0.60 -11.76
C LYS A 61 -22.58 1.59 -10.90
N PHE A 62 -22.00 2.71 -10.51
CA PHE A 62 -22.61 3.69 -9.61
C PHE A 62 -23.77 4.49 -10.27
N ASP A 63 -24.01 4.28 -11.57
CA ASP A 63 -25.15 4.83 -12.33
C ASP A 63 -26.48 4.12 -12.05
N GLN A 64 -26.45 2.98 -11.38
CA GLN A 64 -27.65 2.23 -10.97
C GLN A 64 -28.41 2.97 -9.87
N PHE A 65 -27.70 3.73 -9.03
CA PHE A 65 -28.29 4.50 -7.92
C PHE A 65 -28.67 5.91 -8.36
N LYS A 66 -29.83 6.42 -7.88
CA LYS A 66 -30.38 7.73 -8.27
C LYS A 66 -30.91 8.48 -7.05
N GLY A 67 -30.93 9.83 -7.15
CA GLY A 67 -31.46 10.69 -6.10
C GLY A 67 -30.85 10.41 -4.72
N GLU A 68 -31.69 10.43 -3.67
CA GLU A 68 -31.27 10.21 -2.28
C GLU A 68 -30.65 8.81 -2.03
N GLU A 69 -31.11 7.79 -2.76
CA GLU A 69 -30.53 6.44 -2.69
C GLU A 69 -29.05 6.43 -3.06
N LYS A 70 -28.67 7.27 -4.02
CA LYS A 70 -27.28 7.38 -4.47
C LYS A 70 -26.38 7.94 -3.37
N ASP A 71 -26.80 9.00 -2.69
CA ASP A 71 -26.02 9.65 -1.63
C ASP A 71 -25.92 8.71 -0.41
N GLN A 72 -27.00 8.03 -0.05
CA GLN A 72 -27.01 7.01 1.01
C GLN A 72 -26.07 5.84 0.69
N ARG A 73 -26.08 5.37 -0.57
CA ARG A 73 -25.20 4.27 -1.01
C ARG A 73 -23.74 4.68 -1.02
N GLU A 74 -23.43 5.90 -1.43
CA GLU A 74 -22.08 6.45 -1.39
C GLU A 74 -21.53 6.44 0.04
N ASP A 75 -22.27 7.01 0.97
CA ASP A 75 -21.90 7.03 2.39
C ASP A 75 -21.76 5.62 2.98
N GLN A 76 -22.64 4.70 2.62
CA GLN A 76 -22.57 3.32 3.06
C GLN A 76 -21.29 2.64 2.57
N LEU A 77 -20.98 2.75 1.27
CA LEU A 77 -19.79 2.15 0.66
C LEU A 77 -18.49 2.74 1.23
N ILE A 78 -18.44 4.05 1.49
CA ILE A 78 -17.30 4.68 2.14
C ILE A 78 -17.11 4.15 3.57
N ARG A 79 -18.19 4.01 4.35
CA ARG A 79 -18.11 3.41 5.69
C ARG A 79 -17.65 1.96 5.65
N GLU A 80 -18.17 1.19 4.70
CA GLU A 80 -17.80 -0.21 4.50
C GLU A 80 -16.30 -0.36 4.12
N LEU A 81 -15.80 0.46 3.20
CA LEU A 81 -14.39 0.52 2.82
C LEU A 81 -13.51 0.83 4.03
N ARG A 82 -13.85 1.88 4.78
CA ARG A 82 -13.09 2.28 5.99
C ARG A 82 -13.08 1.19 7.06
N HIS A 83 -14.13 0.38 7.14
CA HIS A 83 -14.23 -0.72 8.10
C HIS A 83 -13.46 -1.97 7.63
N LYS A 84 -13.63 -2.37 6.37
CA LYS A 84 -13.04 -3.61 5.83
C LYS A 84 -11.59 -3.44 5.35
N MET A 85 -11.20 -2.22 4.94
CA MET A 85 -9.90 -1.88 4.38
C MET A 85 -9.23 -0.72 5.14
N ASP A 86 -9.31 -0.74 6.48
CA ASP A 86 -8.73 0.28 7.39
C ASP A 86 -7.22 0.39 7.31
N TYR A 87 -6.55 -0.62 6.75
CA TYR A 87 -5.11 -0.69 6.54
C TYR A 87 -4.61 0.09 5.30
N ILE A 88 -5.51 0.59 4.44
CA ILE A 88 -5.20 1.40 3.25
C ILE A 88 -5.99 2.72 3.18
N PRO A 89 -6.02 3.52 4.26
CA PRO A 89 -6.81 4.76 4.33
C PRO A 89 -6.32 5.84 3.34
N TRP A 90 -5.12 5.65 2.81
CA TRP A 90 -4.44 6.55 1.88
C TRP A 90 -4.82 6.29 0.40
N ALA A 91 -5.50 5.17 0.10
CA ALA A 91 -5.93 4.88 -1.26
C ALA A 91 -7.12 5.78 -1.65
N PRO A 92 -7.05 6.52 -2.77
CA PRO A 92 -8.17 7.31 -3.26
C PRO A 92 -9.31 6.40 -3.72
N VAL A 93 -10.53 6.87 -3.52
CA VAL A 93 -11.77 6.19 -3.91
C VAL A 93 -12.46 6.99 -5.01
N VAL A 94 -12.84 6.32 -6.10
CA VAL A 94 -13.53 6.94 -7.24
C VAL A 94 -14.80 6.18 -7.55
N PHE A 95 -15.93 6.89 -7.60
CA PHE A 95 -17.19 6.34 -8.07
C PHE A 95 -17.31 6.53 -9.59
N THR A 96 -17.49 5.43 -10.31
CA THR A 96 -17.52 5.43 -11.77
C THR A 96 -18.77 4.75 -12.34
N SER A 97 -19.03 5.05 -13.59
CA SER A 97 -19.90 4.24 -14.43
C SER A 97 -19.19 4.01 -15.77
N ALA A 98 -18.72 2.80 -15.98
CA ALA A 98 -18.13 2.41 -17.26
C ALA A 98 -19.18 2.47 -18.38
N LEU A 99 -20.44 2.09 -18.10
CA LEU A 99 -21.55 2.13 -19.06
C LEU A 99 -21.82 3.57 -19.55
N LYS A 100 -21.80 4.54 -18.63
CA LYS A 100 -22.05 5.97 -18.95
C LYS A 100 -20.77 6.78 -19.14
N GLN A 101 -19.61 6.13 -19.13
CA GLN A 101 -18.30 6.74 -19.25
C GLN A 101 -18.04 7.87 -18.21
N LYS A 102 -18.72 7.78 -17.05
CA LYS A 102 -18.60 8.79 -16.00
C LYS A 102 -17.38 8.51 -15.12
N ASN A 103 -16.53 9.53 -14.92
CA ASN A 103 -15.31 9.50 -14.09
C ASN A 103 -14.25 8.45 -14.52
N VAL A 104 -14.38 7.82 -15.70
CA VAL A 104 -13.42 6.81 -16.17
C VAL A 104 -12.05 7.44 -16.42
N PHE A 105 -12.00 8.60 -17.08
CA PHE A 105 -10.74 9.29 -17.37
C PHE A 105 -10.08 9.86 -16.11
N HIS A 106 -10.87 10.23 -15.11
CA HIS A 106 -10.34 10.68 -13.82
C HIS A 106 -9.47 9.63 -13.12
N VAL A 107 -9.73 8.34 -13.35
CA VAL A 107 -8.88 7.25 -12.83
C VAL A 107 -7.46 7.32 -13.44
N LEU A 108 -7.33 7.70 -14.71
CA LEU A 108 -6.04 7.87 -15.38
C LEU A 108 -5.28 9.10 -14.86
N ASP A 109 -6.01 10.19 -14.59
CA ASP A 109 -5.42 11.40 -14.00
C ASP A 109 -4.86 11.09 -12.61
N LEU A 110 -5.64 10.40 -11.77
CA LEU A 110 -5.19 9.93 -10.45
C LEU A 110 -3.98 8.99 -10.54
N ALA A 111 -3.96 8.07 -11.50
CA ALA A 111 -2.79 7.20 -11.70
C ALA A 111 -1.54 8.02 -12.03
N SER A 112 -1.67 9.08 -12.85
CA SER A 112 -0.58 10.00 -13.14
C SER A 112 -0.10 10.77 -11.90
N GLU A 113 -1.02 11.21 -11.05
CA GLU A 113 -0.71 11.88 -9.79
C GLU A 113 0.00 10.93 -8.80
N ILE A 114 -0.51 9.71 -8.64
CA ILE A 114 0.11 8.69 -7.79
C ILE A 114 1.52 8.36 -8.27
N ARG A 115 1.76 8.31 -9.58
CA ARG A 115 3.11 8.14 -10.13
C ARG A 115 4.06 9.24 -9.66
N LYS A 116 3.61 10.50 -9.62
CA LYS A 116 4.40 11.62 -9.11
C LYS A 116 4.65 11.49 -7.61
N GLU A 117 3.62 11.12 -6.85
CA GLU A 117 3.75 10.87 -5.41
C GLU A 117 4.75 9.75 -5.11
N ARG A 118 4.74 8.65 -5.88
CA ARG A 118 5.69 7.54 -5.74
C ARG A 118 7.14 7.95 -6.04
N ALA A 119 7.35 8.85 -7.01
CA ALA A 119 8.65 9.33 -7.41
C ALA A 119 9.18 10.49 -6.53
N LYS A 120 8.36 10.98 -5.59
CA LYS A 120 8.70 12.12 -4.74
C LYS A 120 9.92 11.82 -3.86
N LYS A 121 10.89 12.70 -3.88
CA LYS A 121 12.05 12.68 -3.00
C LYS A 121 12.01 13.87 -2.06
N ILE A 122 12.04 13.59 -0.77
CA ILE A 122 12.04 14.60 0.28
C ILE A 122 13.48 14.98 0.63
N PRO A 123 13.82 16.28 0.67
CA PRO A 123 15.14 16.74 1.09
C PRO A 123 15.47 16.26 2.51
N GLN A 124 16.71 15.83 2.72
CA GLN A 124 17.16 15.34 4.03
C GLN A 124 16.98 16.36 5.15
N SER A 125 17.17 17.65 4.86
CA SER A 125 16.95 18.74 5.82
C SER A 125 15.51 18.79 6.31
N GLU A 126 14.52 18.63 5.38
CA GLU A 126 13.10 18.61 5.73
C GLU A 126 12.74 17.39 6.58
N LEU A 127 13.25 16.21 6.23
CA LEU A 127 13.05 14.98 7.03
C LEU A 127 13.62 15.14 8.45
N THR A 128 14.77 15.78 8.60
CA THR A 128 15.39 16.00 9.91
C THR A 128 14.57 16.95 10.78
N ILE A 129 14.07 18.05 10.19
CA ILE A 129 13.19 19.00 10.89
C ILE A 129 11.87 18.31 11.27
N TRP A 130 11.24 17.62 10.31
CA TRP A 130 10.02 16.87 10.52
C TRP A 130 10.17 15.87 11.66
N LEU A 131 11.21 15.03 11.63
CA LEU A 131 11.43 14.04 12.69
C LEU A 131 11.52 14.68 14.07
N SER A 132 12.27 15.78 14.20
CA SER A 132 12.42 16.50 15.47
C SER A 132 11.08 17.00 16.01
N GLN A 133 10.17 17.46 15.14
CA GLN A 133 8.83 17.93 15.50
C GLN A 133 7.94 16.77 15.94
N VAL A 134 7.95 15.67 15.19
CA VAL A 134 7.16 14.47 15.46
C VAL A 134 7.57 13.82 16.79
N LEU A 135 8.88 13.68 17.03
CA LEU A 135 9.40 13.13 18.29
C LEU A 135 9.06 14.01 19.51
N ARG A 136 9.00 15.33 19.32
CA ARG A 136 8.61 16.27 20.38
C ARG A 136 7.11 16.21 20.67
N LYS A 137 6.28 16.08 19.62
CA LYS A 137 4.81 15.97 19.72
C LYS A 137 4.38 14.67 20.41
N HIS A 138 5.03 13.56 20.05
CA HIS A 138 4.74 12.24 20.59
C HIS A 138 6.03 11.43 20.77
N PRO A 139 6.71 11.56 21.93
CA PRO A 139 7.92 10.81 22.19
C PRO A 139 7.67 9.30 22.11
N PRO A 140 8.63 8.53 21.55
CA PRO A 140 8.47 7.08 21.46
C PRO A 140 8.43 6.45 22.85
N VAL A 141 7.42 5.60 23.06
CA VAL A 141 7.24 4.85 24.30
C VAL A 141 7.61 3.39 24.05
N GLY A 142 8.58 2.90 24.73
CA GLY A 142 8.97 1.49 24.67
C GLY A 142 10.13 1.27 25.63
N THR A 143 9.91 0.41 26.65
CA THR A 143 10.94 0.05 27.61
C THR A 143 10.99 -1.46 27.78
N ARG A 144 12.20 -2.03 27.79
CA ARG A 144 12.45 -3.41 28.19
C ARG A 144 13.58 -3.42 29.21
N GLY A 145 13.21 -3.48 30.48
CA GLY A 145 14.15 -3.27 31.57
C GLY A 145 14.72 -1.84 31.56
N LYS A 146 16.05 -1.71 31.49
CA LYS A 146 16.75 -0.39 31.44
C LYS A 146 16.82 0.20 30.01
N ARG A 147 16.39 -0.53 28.98
CA ARG A 147 16.48 -0.08 27.57
C ARG A 147 15.27 0.77 27.21
N ARG A 148 15.53 1.94 26.64
CA ARG A 148 14.51 2.83 26.08
C ARG A 148 14.61 2.86 24.56
N PHE A 149 13.50 2.71 23.88
CA PHE A 149 13.42 2.93 22.44
C PHE A 149 13.56 4.41 22.11
N SER A 150 14.39 4.73 21.13
CA SER A 150 14.47 6.08 20.55
C SER A 150 14.81 6.01 19.07
N VAL A 151 14.27 6.96 18.32
CA VAL A 151 14.59 7.19 16.91
C VAL A 151 15.67 8.26 16.84
N LEU A 152 16.76 7.98 16.14
CA LEU A 152 17.95 8.84 16.06
C LEU A 152 17.95 9.70 14.80
N SER A 153 17.58 9.10 13.65
CA SER A 153 17.50 9.78 12.36
C SER A 153 16.53 9.07 11.43
N VAL A 154 16.15 9.75 10.35
CA VAL A 154 15.37 9.21 9.25
C VAL A 154 16.02 9.64 7.94
N GLU A 155 15.98 8.76 6.95
CA GLU A 155 16.40 9.04 5.57
C GLU A 155 15.43 8.40 4.60
N GLN A 156 15.24 9.00 3.44
CA GLN A 156 14.54 8.35 2.33
C GLN A 156 15.55 7.63 1.45
N SER A 157 15.53 6.29 1.51
CA SER A 157 16.50 5.43 0.81
C SER A 157 16.09 5.11 -0.62
N ASP A 158 14.77 5.11 -0.91
CA ASP A 158 14.23 4.83 -2.25
C ASP A 158 12.94 5.62 -2.51
N THR A 159 12.53 5.72 -3.77
CA THR A 159 11.35 6.46 -4.20
C THR A 159 10.25 5.58 -4.84
N ASN A 160 10.57 4.41 -5.36
CA ASN A 160 9.58 3.56 -6.04
C ASN A 160 9.71 2.08 -5.63
N PRO A 161 9.09 1.65 -4.53
CA PRO A 161 8.20 2.39 -3.62
C PRO A 161 8.94 3.37 -2.73
N PRO A 162 8.27 4.43 -2.22
CA PRO A 162 8.89 5.34 -1.26
C PRO A 162 9.30 4.59 0.01
N GLN A 163 10.61 4.58 0.30
CA GLN A 163 11.18 3.84 1.41
C GLN A 163 11.87 4.78 2.38
N PHE A 164 11.52 4.69 3.66
CA PHE A 164 12.10 5.48 4.74
C PHE A 164 12.79 4.58 5.75
N VAL A 165 14.05 4.86 6.01
CA VAL A 165 14.87 4.14 6.98
C VAL A 165 15.00 4.97 8.24
N PHE A 166 14.47 4.45 9.34
CA PHE A 166 14.59 5.03 10.68
C PHE A 166 15.70 4.34 11.43
N ASN A 167 16.77 5.08 11.71
CA ASN A 167 17.85 4.59 12.56
C ASN A 167 17.43 4.70 14.02
N CYS A 168 17.42 3.59 14.73
CA CYS A 168 16.90 3.46 16.09
C CYS A 168 17.92 2.72 16.97
N ASN A 169 17.94 3.02 18.27
CA ASN A 169 18.82 2.30 19.20
C ASN A 169 18.39 0.84 19.45
N TRP A 170 17.09 0.60 19.63
CA TRP A 170 16.52 -0.71 19.98
C TRP A 170 15.24 -0.97 19.15
N PRO A 171 15.33 -1.23 17.83
CA PRO A 171 14.16 -1.42 16.97
C PRO A 171 13.27 -2.60 17.43
N GLU A 172 13.85 -3.63 18.05
CA GLU A 172 13.16 -4.81 18.55
C GLU A 172 12.17 -4.58 19.69
N ILE A 173 12.23 -3.43 20.35
CA ILE A 173 11.28 -3.08 21.42
C ILE A 173 10.27 -2.01 21.00
N MET A 174 10.31 -1.59 19.72
CA MET A 174 9.34 -0.65 19.18
C MET A 174 7.96 -1.31 19.10
N HIS A 175 6.95 -0.62 19.62
CA HIS A 175 5.57 -1.07 19.44
C HIS A 175 5.09 -0.75 18.02
N PHE A 176 4.37 -1.68 17.39
CA PHE A 176 3.89 -1.54 16.00
C PHE A 176 3.03 -0.29 15.76
N SER A 177 2.27 0.15 16.78
CA SER A 177 1.46 1.38 16.70
C SER A 177 2.31 2.64 16.48
N TYR A 178 3.56 2.64 16.96
CA TYR A 178 4.45 3.76 16.74
C TYR A 178 4.91 3.87 15.30
N GLY A 179 5.11 2.74 14.63
CA GLY A 179 5.35 2.71 13.18
C GLY A 179 4.19 3.29 12.37
N ARG A 180 2.95 2.92 12.72
CA ARG A 180 1.74 3.50 12.11
C ARG A 180 1.62 5.01 12.37
N TYR A 181 1.94 5.46 13.59
CA TYR A 181 1.97 6.88 13.91
C TYR A 181 2.97 7.64 13.03
N LEU A 182 4.19 7.14 12.89
CA LEU A 182 5.20 7.76 12.03
C LEU A 182 4.78 7.78 10.55
N GLU A 183 4.16 6.71 10.05
CA GLU A 183 3.60 6.66 8.69
C GLU A 183 2.53 7.74 8.49
N ASN A 184 1.60 7.87 9.43
CA ASN A 184 0.54 8.87 9.36
C ASN A 184 1.12 10.30 9.40
N GLU A 185 2.10 10.57 10.25
CA GLU A 185 2.75 11.89 10.30
C GLU A 185 3.57 12.18 9.02
N LEU A 186 4.20 11.17 8.40
CA LEU A 186 4.84 11.32 7.07
C LEU A 186 3.80 11.71 6.01
N ARG A 187 2.66 11.02 5.98
CA ARG A 187 1.58 11.32 5.03
C ARG A 187 1.00 12.71 5.26
N ASN A 188 0.77 13.09 6.50
CA ASN A 188 0.26 14.41 6.86
C ASN A 188 1.21 15.54 6.42
N ALA A 189 2.52 15.32 6.53
CA ALA A 189 3.52 16.34 6.18
C ALA A 189 3.84 16.38 4.68
N PHE A 190 3.94 15.22 4.02
CA PHE A 190 4.50 15.11 2.68
C PHE A 190 3.55 14.53 1.63
N GLY A 191 2.34 14.09 2.01
CA GLY A 191 1.35 13.52 1.09
C GLY A 191 1.51 12.02 0.92
N PHE A 192 1.95 11.56 -0.25
CA PHE A 192 2.01 10.15 -0.65
C PHE A 192 0.64 9.49 -0.80
N THR A 193 -0.33 10.24 -1.29
CA THR A 193 -1.67 9.72 -1.63
C THR A 193 -1.56 8.60 -2.65
N GLY A 194 -2.35 7.55 -2.47
CA GLY A 194 -2.44 6.44 -3.41
C GLY A 194 -1.21 5.53 -3.47
N THR A 195 -0.20 5.71 -2.61
CA THR A 195 1.00 4.86 -2.61
C THR A 195 1.31 4.28 -1.24
N ALA A 196 1.70 3.00 -1.21
CA ALA A 196 2.21 2.37 -0.01
C ALA A 196 3.59 2.96 0.36
N LEU A 197 3.83 3.17 1.66
CA LEU A 197 5.14 3.54 2.19
C LEU A 197 5.82 2.31 2.80
N GLN A 198 7.13 2.24 2.62
CA GLN A 198 7.93 1.21 3.28
C GLN A 198 8.76 1.86 4.39
N LEU A 199 8.45 1.54 5.64
CA LEU A 199 9.20 1.99 6.79
C LEU A 199 10.10 0.88 7.30
N ILE A 200 11.39 1.15 7.40
CA ILE A 200 12.41 0.22 7.90
C ILE A 200 13.01 0.80 9.17
N PHE A 201 13.01 0.01 10.24
CA PHE A 201 13.61 0.38 11.51
C PHE A 201 14.86 -0.46 11.75
N ARG A 202 16.03 0.18 11.86
CA ARG A 202 17.33 -0.51 12.02
C ARG A 202 18.25 0.19 12.99
N LYS A 203 19.27 -0.54 13.45
CA LYS A 203 20.38 0.06 14.23
C LYS A 203 21.34 0.83 13.31
N PRO A 204 21.96 1.94 13.77
CA PRO A 204 22.84 2.78 12.94
C PRO A 204 24.05 2.06 12.33
N HIS A 205 24.46 0.90 12.87
CA HIS A 205 25.65 0.15 12.44
C HIS A 205 25.33 -1.05 11.53
N ASP A 206 24.08 -1.25 11.15
CA ASP A 206 23.67 -2.35 10.23
C ASP A 206 23.82 -1.98 8.74
N GLU A 207 24.77 -1.12 8.36
CA GLU A 207 25.05 -0.79 6.96
C GLU A 207 25.54 -1.99 6.11
N GLY A 208 25.73 -3.16 6.74
CA GLY A 208 26.23 -4.39 6.11
C GLY A 208 25.17 -5.47 5.80
N ALA A 209 23.91 -5.33 6.21
CA ALA A 209 22.88 -6.30 5.88
C ALA A 209 22.43 -6.11 4.44
N ARG A 210 23.02 -6.91 3.55
CA ARG A 210 22.76 -7.02 2.11
C ARG A 210 21.27 -7.01 1.81
N ARG A 211 20.87 -6.26 0.78
CA ARG A 211 19.60 -6.41 0.07
C ARG A 211 19.33 -7.91 -0.11
N PRO A 212 18.11 -8.41 0.19
CA PRO A 212 17.78 -9.77 -0.17
C PRO A 212 18.00 -9.91 -1.67
N SER A 213 19.00 -10.70 -2.06
CA SER A 213 19.24 -11.03 -3.46
C SER A 213 18.02 -11.79 -3.94
N VAL A 214 17.30 -11.21 -4.90
CA VAL A 214 16.35 -11.95 -5.72
C VAL A 214 17.13 -13.05 -6.40
N THR A 215 17.03 -14.25 -5.88
CA THR A 215 17.64 -15.45 -6.47
C THR A 215 16.91 -15.73 -7.77
N LYS A 216 17.46 -15.24 -8.89
CA LYS A 216 17.10 -15.71 -10.22
C LYS A 216 17.34 -17.20 -10.23
N GLY A 217 16.26 -17.98 -10.19
CA GLY A 217 16.28 -19.42 -10.35
C GLY A 217 17.00 -19.78 -11.66
N ARG A 218 18.20 -20.26 -11.54
CA ARG A 218 18.98 -20.85 -12.63
C ARG A 218 18.27 -22.14 -13.06
N ARG A 219 17.50 -22.08 -14.14
CA ARG A 219 17.05 -23.27 -14.84
C ARG A 219 18.30 -24.01 -15.31
N ARG A 220 18.61 -25.13 -14.69
CA ARG A 220 19.52 -26.14 -15.24
C ARG A 220 18.79 -26.80 -16.41
N ALA A 221 19.28 -26.55 -17.61
CA ALA A 221 19.03 -27.40 -18.74
C ALA A 221 19.80 -28.71 -18.47
N SER A 222 19.12 -29.82 -18.27
CA SER A 222 19.71 -31.15 -18.35
C SER A 222 19.64 -31.60 -19.79
N SER A 223 20.79 -31.50 -20.48
CA SER A 223 21.07 -32.35 -21.61
C SER A 223 21.38 -33.76 -21.09
N SER A 224 20.68 -34.75 -21.52
CA SER A 224 21.12 -36.12 -21.50
C SER A 224 20.74 -36.77 -22.83
N ASP A 225 21.81 -37.07 -23.56
CA ASP A 225 21.84 -38.02 -24.67
C ASP A 225 21.26 -39.38 -24.28
N LEU A 226 20.49 -39.95 -25.15
CA LEU A 226 20.52 -41.29 -25.75
C LEU A 226 19.15 -41.61 -26.33
#